data_396a21cae66cb311006bb2a540cc7106
#
_entry.id   396a21cae66cb311006bb2a540cc7106
#
_cell.length_a   1.000
_cell.length_b   1.000
_cell.length_c   1.000
_cell.angle_alpha   90.00
_cell.angle_beta   90.00
_cell.angle_gamma   90.00
#
_symmetry.space_group_name_H-M   'P 1'
#
loop_
_entity.id
_entity.type
_entity.pdbx_description
1 polymer ?
#
loop_
_entity_poly.entity_id
_entity_poly.type
_entity_poly.pdbx_seq_one_letter_code
_entity_poly.pdbx_strand_id
1 'polypeptide(L)'
;MSKETLGKKIKAFRKGRGLTQAQLARDLGYSHKSVITHIEKGESEMSYEKILLLLRTYSADANELFDVERIDNLLEEHKRFKKAKAKKNAWMNDLLFDVGGRLFSYRVGGVLIKDRKVLLTKGGDDYSLPGGHVQIGETSGETIIREFKEETGLDVELLNVVSTYENFWNWDNKKCHQLCIFFRLKMKDERQELISNPDNNDTTYIWVELNEIANIKLYPKGIAKLILDNTIDNTHFISKD
;
A
#
# COMPACT_ATOMS: atom_id res chain seq x y z
N MET A 1 18.02 12.06 18.96
CA MET A 1 18.96 13.18 19.15
C MET A 1 18.15 14.46 19.06
N SER A 2 18.29 15.39 20.01
CA SER A 2 17.55 16.65 19.88
C SER A 2 18.09 17.48 18.69
N LYS A 3 17.26 18.39 18.13
CA LYS A 3 17.67 19.36 17.10
C LYS A 3 18.96 20.08 17.47
N GLU A 4 19.08 20.43 18.75
CA GLU A 4 20.25 21.12 19.31
C GLU A 4 21.52 20.25 19.25
N THR A 5 21.42 18.96 19.51
CA THR A 5 22.56 18.03 19.45
C THR A 5 23.06 17.84 18.03
N LEU A 6 22.16 17.65 17.04
CA LEU A 6 22.52 17.51 15.64
C LEU A 6 23.11 18.82 15.10
N GLY A 7 22.50 19.96 15.41
CA GLY A 7 23.01 21.25 15.01
C GLY A 7 24.44 21.52 15.50
N LYS A 8 24.74 21.18 16.77
CA LYS A 8 26.11 21.28 17.33
C LYS A 8 27.10 20.36 16.58
N LYS A 9 26.70 19.14 16.23
CA LYS A 9 27.55 18.20 15.47
C LYS A 9 27.78 18.68 14.03
N ILE A 10 26.77 19.21 13.34
CA ILE A 10 26.93 19.84 12.01
C ILE A 10 27.86 21.04 12.07
N LYS A 11 27.76 21.86 13.10
CA LYS A 11 28.68 23.00 13.31
C LYS A 11 30.11 22.55 13.53
N ALA A 12 30.34 21.52 14.35
CA ALA A 12 31.66 20.94 14.59
C ALA A 12 32.25 20.35 13.31
N PHE A 13 31.44 19.55 12.58
CA PHE A 13 31.78 18.99 11.27
C PHE A 13 32.24 20.08 10.28
N ARG A 14 31.42 21.11 10.12
CA ARG A 14 31.76 22.26 9.23
C ARG A 14 33.06 22.93 9.62
N LYS A 15 33.23 23.26 10.90
CA LYS A 15 34.43 23.92 11.41
C LYS A 15 35.67 23.03 11.27
N GLY A 16 35.58 21.76 11.56
CA GLY A 16 36.66 20.79 11.41
C GLY A 16 37.20 20.69 9.97
N ARG A 17 36.35 21.02 8.98
CA ARG A 17 36.73 21.05 7.55
C ARG A 17 37.04 22.44 7.03
N GLY A 18 37.14 23.48 7.90
CA GLY A 18 37.44 24.86 7.51
C GLY A 18 36.35 25.52 6.65
N LEU A 19 35.14 25.00 6.63
CA LEU A 19 34.04 25.50 5.80
C LEU A 19 33.33 26.70 6.46
N THR A 20 32.96 27.67 5.65
CA THR A 20 32.04 28.74 6.06
C THR A 20 30.61 28.26 5.98
N GLN A 21 29.66 28.85 6.73
CA GLN A 21 28.23 28.55 6.61
C GLN A 21 27.71 28.79 5.18
N ALA A 22 28.26 29.78 4.47
CA ALA A 22 27.87 30.08 3.10
C ALA A 22 28.33 28.99 2.11
N GLN A 23 29.53 28.43 2.31
CA GLN A 23 30.01 27.28 1.52
C GLN A 23 29.14 26.04 1.76
N LEU A 24 28.93 25.68 3.03
CA LEU A 24 28.07 24.51 3.36
C LEU A 24 26.65 24.68 2.83
N ALA A 25 26.06 25.87 2.92
CA ALA A 25 24.75 26.15 2.36
C ALA A 25 24.69 25.90 0.84
N ARG A 26 25.67 26.45 0.10
CA ARG A 26 25.78 26.28 -1.35
C ARG A 26 25.93 24.82 -1.76
N ASP A 27 26.84 24.10 -1.12
CA ASP A 27 27.18 22.74 -1.43
C ASP A 27 26.00 21.79 -1.13
N LEU A 28 25.14 22.16 -0.18
CA LEU A 28 23.89 21.46 0.12
C LEU A 28 22.68 21.99 -0.67
N GLY A 29 22.88 22.96 -1.58
CA GLY A 29 21.81 23.53 -2.42
C GLY A 29 20.76 24.33 -1.64
N TYR A 30 21.19 25.02 -0.58
CA TYR A 30 20.36 26.03 0.09
C TYR A 30 20.59 27.42 -0.53
N SER A 31 19.52 28.19 -0.68
CA SER A 31 19.55 29.53 -1.28
C SER A 31 20.24 30.55 -0.38
N HIS A 32 20.23 30.35 0.96
CA HIS A 32 20.76 31.32 1.91
C HIS A 32 21.53 30.65 3.05
N LYS A 33 22.65 31.27 3.48
CA LYS A 33 23.45 30.80 4.62
C LYS A 33 22.70 30.78 5.96
N SER A 34 21.64 31.59 6.08
CA SER A 34 20.81 31.67 7.29
C SER A 34 20.19 30.30 7.66
N VAL A 35 19.88 29.46 6.68
CA VAL A 35 19.37 28.12 6.93
C VAL A 35 20.36 27.28 7.74
N ILE A 36 21.64 27.31 7.38
CA ILE A 36 22.70 26.63 8.13
C ILE A 36 22.85 27.24 9.53
N THR A 37 22.72 28.56 9.66
CA THR A 37 22.75 29.21 10.96
C THR A 37 21.66 28.73 11.91
N HIS A 38 20.42 28.64 11.41
CA HIS A 38 19.28 28.12 12.20
C HIS A 38 19.44 26.62 12.56
N ILE A 39 19.95 25.83 11.62
CA ILE A 39 20.24 24.41 11.88
C ILE A 39 21.32 24.26 12.96
N GLU A 40 22.43 25.00 12.87
CA GLU A 40 23.53 24.93 13.83
C GLU A 40 23.15 25.43 15.24
N LYS A 41 22.13 26.28 15.34
CA LYS A 41 21.54 26.72 16.61
C LYS A 41 20.50 25.75 17.17
N GLY A 42 20.07 24.78 16.39
CA GLY A 42 18.98 23.87 16.74
C GLY A 42 17.58 24.47 16.60
N GLU A 43 17.45 25.61 15.91
CA GLU A 43 16.17 26.27 15.63
C GLU A 43 15.42 25.61 14.47
N SER A 44 16.15 24.95 13.58
CA SER A 44 15.61 24.20 12.43
C SER A 44 16.27 22.82 12.30
N GLU A 45 15.58 21.90 11.67
CA GLU A 45 16.12 20.58 11.34
C GLU A 45 16.69 20.55 9.93
N MET A 46 17.76 19.77 9.73
CA MET A 46 18.25 19.42 8.40
C MET A 46 17.46 18.20 7.90
N SER A 47 16.94 18.28 6.68
CA SER A 47 16.23 17.12 6.11
C SER A 47 17.18 15.95 5.88
N TYR A 48 16.62 14.74 5.88
CA TYR A 48 17.38 13.50 5.66
C TYR A 48 18.17 13.53 4.33
N GLU A 49 17.54 14.03 3.26
CA GLU A 49 18.18 14.16 1.95
C GLU A 49 19.40 15.07 2.01
N LYS A 50 19.34 16.17 2.79
CA LYS A 50 20.47 17.10 2.96
C LYS A 50 21.57 16.51 3.83
N ILE A 51 21.21 15.66 4.80
CA ILE A 51 22.20 14.91 5.60
C ILE A 51 22.94 13.92 4.70
N LEU A 52 22.24 13.15 3.88
CA LEU A 52 22.86 12.22 2.92
C LEU A 52 23.74 12.97 1.91
N LEU A 53 23.27 14.12 1.42
CA LEU A 53 24.05 14.95 0.51
C LEU A 53 25.33 15.45 1.19
N LEU A 54 25.25 15.89 2.44
CA LEU A 54 26.41 16.32 3.23
C LEU A 54 27.44 15.20 3.36
N LEU A 55 27.01 14.00 3.78
CA LEU A 55 27.88 12.85 3.93
C LEU A 55 28.57 12.48 2.60
N ARG A 56 27.83 12.48 1.49
CA ARG A 56 28.36 12.19 0.15
C ARG A 56 29.33 13.26 -0.34
N THR A 57 28.93 14.55 -0.24
CA THR A 57 29.71 15.68 -0.76
C THR A 57 31.09 15.76 -0.11
N TYR A 58 31.17 15.42 1.17
CA TYR A 58 32.42 15.53 1.93
C TYR A 58 33.05 14.16 2.25
N SER A 59 32.57 13.07 1.67
CA SER A 59 33.02 11.70 1.94
C SER A 59 33.12 11.41 3.44
N ALA A 60 32.14 11.90 4.18
CA ALA A 60 32.15 11.86 5.63
C ALA A 60 31.58 10.52 6.13
N ASP A 61 32.15 10.02 7.24
CA ASP A 61 31.58 8.90 7.96
C ASP A 61 30.31 9.39 8.70
N ALA A 62 29.26 8.57 8.60
CA ALA A 62 28.00 8.85 9.31
C ALA A 62 28.21 8.95 10.82
N ASN A 63 29.20 8.25 11.40
CA ASN A 63 29.60 8.33 12.81
C ASN A 63 30.06 9.72 13.24
N GLU A 64 30.49 10.58 12.30
CA GLU A 64 30.83 11.97 12.64
C GLU A 64 29.61 12.81 13.05
N LEU A 65 28.41 12.41 12.60
CA LEU A 65 27.17 13.11 12.90
C LEU A 65 26.22 12.30 13.79
N PHE A 66 26.30 10.97 13.75
CA PHE A 66 25.34 10.07 14.39
C PHE A 66 26.05 8.91 15.11
N ASP A 67 25.40 8.30 16.07
CA ASP A 67 25.76 6.98 16.57
C ASP A 67 25.17 5.92 15.62
N VAL A 68 25.92 4.88 15.24
CA VAL A 68 25.56 3.89 14.21
C VAL A 68 24.20 3.25 14.45
N GLU A 69 23.90 2.87 15.69
CA GLU A 69 22.64 2.27 16.11
C GLU A 69 21.41 3.17 15.82
N ARG A 70 21.62 4.45 15.67
CA ARG A 70 20.56 5.42 15.40
C ARG A 70 20.34 5.71 13.92
N ILE A 71 21.31 5.42 13.07
CA ILE A 71 21.18 5.55 11.61
C ILE A 71 20.23 4.47 11.09
N ASP A 72 20.35 3.25 11.60
CA ASP A 72 19.46 2.15 11.21
C ASP A 72 18.01 2.45 11.62
N ASN A 73 17.81 3.00 12.83
CA ASN A 73 16.48 3.44 13.25
C ASN A 73 15.91 4.57 12.37
N LEU A 74 16.72 5.56 11.99
CA LEU A 74 16.30 6.66 11.09
C LEU A 74 16.00 6.15 9.66
N LEU A 75 16.75 5.17 9.18
CA LEU A 75 16.50 4.51 7.89
C LEU A 75 15.19 3.74 7.91
N GLU A 76 14.92 3.02 8.98
CA GLU A 76 13.65 2.30 9.15
C GLU A 76 12.45 3.26 9.31
N GLU A 77 12.59 4.33 10.07
CA GLU A 77 11.57 5.39 10.14
C GLU A 77 11.31 6.03 8.79
N HIS A 78 12.36 6.30 8.00
CA HIS A 78 12.22 6.87 6.66
C HIS A 78 11.55 5.92 5.68
N LYS A 79 11.88 4.63 5.73
CA LYS A 79 11.20 3.58 4.95
C LYS A 79 9.72 3.50 5.32
N ARG A 80 9.39 3.50 6.62
CA ARG A 80 8.00 3.54 7.12
C ARG A 80 7.26 4.78 6.65
N PHE A 81 7.90 5.96 6.71
CA PHE A 81 7.31 7.22 6.25
C PHE A 81 7.07 7.23 4.73
N LYS A 82 8.04 6.77 3.93
CA LYS A 82 7.86 6.62 2.46
C LYS A 82 6.74 5.65 2.14
N LYS A 83 6.68 4.52 2.85
CA LYS A 83 5.64 3.50 2.68
C LYS A 83 4.26 4.05 3.08
N ALA A 84 4.15 4.78 4.20
CA ALA A 84 2.92 5.44 4.63
C ALA A 84 2.47 6.52 3.64
N LYS A 85 3.40 7.31 3.08
CA LYS A 85 3.12 8.33 2.07
C LYS A 85 2.69 7.70 0.73
N ALA A 86 3.33 6.61 0.31
CA ALA A 86 2.94 5.86 -0.88
C ALA A 86 1.55 5.22 -0.68
N LYS A 87 1.28 4.63 0.50
CA LYS A 87 -0.03 4.08 0.86
C LYS A 87 -1.12 5.17 0.89
N LYS A 88 -0.81 6.35 1.44
CA LYS A 88 -1.73 7.50 1.44
C LYS A 88 -2.01 8.02 0.03
N ASN A 89 -1.00 8.06 -0.84
CA ASN A 89 -1.18 8.48 -2.24
C ASN A 89 -1.93 7.42 -3.07
N ALA A 90 -1.76 6.13 -2.78
CA ALA A 90 -2.54 5.06 -3.40
C ALA A 90 -4.04 5.24 -3.11
N TRP A 91 -4.40 5.50 -1.86
CA TRP A 91 -5.81 5.75 -1.48
C TRP A 91 -6.43 6.98 -2.17
N MET A 92 -5.62 7.98 -2.54
CA MET A 92 -6.09 9.16 -3.26
C MET A 92 -6.45 8.89 -4.72
N ASN A 93 -5.98 7.78 -5.29
CA ASN A 93 -6.27 7.39 -6.67
C ASN A 93 -7.42 6.38 -6.76
N ASP A 94 -7.82 5.78 -5.65
CA ASP A 94 -8.91 4.81 -5.63
C ASP A 94 -10.25 5.47 -5.96
N LEU A 95 -11.04 4.81 -6.80
CA LEU A 95 -12.42 5.22 -7.09
C LEU A 95 -13.32 4.90 -5.88
N LEU A 96 -13.03 5.61 -4.80
CA LEU A 96 -13.72 5.55 -3.52
C LEU A 96 -14.12 6.97 -3.10
N PHE A 97 -15.43 7.28 -3.08
CA PHE A 97 -15.94 8.62 -2.84
C PHE A 97 -16.88 8.67 -1.63
N ASP A 98 -16.63 9.57 -0.71
CA ASP A 98 -17.58 9.93 0.34
C ASP A 98 -18.33 11.20 -0.09
N VAL A 99 -19.60 11.07 -0.33
CA VAL A 99 -20.49 12.18 -0.71
C VAL A 99 -21.55 12.39 0.36
N GLY A 100 -21.24 13.26 1.33
CA GLY A 100 -22.19 13.62 2.38
C GLY A 100 -22.64 12.46 3.26
N GLY A 101 -21.70 11.61 3.69
CA GLY A 101 -21.98 10.42 4.51
C GLY A 101 -22.53 9.23 3.73
N ARG A 102 -22.40 9.26 2.40
CA ARG A 102 -22.69 8.15 1.49
C ARG A 102 -21.42 7.74 0.80
N LEU A 103 -21.06 6.47 0.88
CA LEU A 103 -19.85 5.94 0.29
C LEU A 103 -20.16 5.24 -1.03
N PHE A 104 -19.52 5.68 -2.12
CA PHE A 104 -19.50 4.94 -3.38
C PHE A 104 -18.13 4.35 -3.58
N SER A 105 -18.05 3.10 -4.05
CA SER A 105 -16.79 2.46 -4.40
C SER A 105 -16.90 1.66 -5.69
N TYR A 106 -15.83 1.71 -6.50
CA TYR A 106 -15.65 0.84 -7.65
C TYR A 106 -14.52 -0.16 -7.35
N ARG A 107 -14.88 -1.46 -7.30
CA ARG A 107 -13.96 -2.54 -6.95
C ARG A 107 -13.93 -3.64 -8.00
N VAL A 108 -12.91 -4.48 -7.88
CA VAL A 108 -12.78 -5.74 -8.60
C VAL A 108 -12.57 -6.87 -7.62
N GLY A 109 -12.97 -8.09 -8.03
CA GLY A 109 -12.69 -9.31 -7.30
C GLY A 109 -12.34 -10.45 -8.25
N GLY A 110 -11.47 -11.37 -7.82
CA GLY A 110 -10.95 -12.44 -8.64
C GLY A 110 -11.37 -13.83 -8.15
N VAL A 111 -11.97 -14.62 -9.04
CA VAL A 111 -12.23 -16.05 -8.84
C VAL A 111 -11.05 -16.83 -9.39
N LEU A 112 -10.15 -17.25 -8.51
CA LEU A 112 -9.02 -18.11 -8.83
C LEU A 112 -9.23 -19.48 -8.22
N ILE A 113 -9.33 -20.50 -9.08
CA ILE A 113 -9.56 -21.91 -8.68
C ILE A 113 -8.33 -22.72 -9.08
N LYS A 114 -7.83 -23.52 -8.13
CA LYS A 114 -6.75 -24.48 -8.31
C LYS A 114 -7.06 -25.74 -7.51
N ASP A 115 -6.87 -26.92 -8.08
CA ASP A 115 -7.01 -28.21 -7.40
C ASP A 115 -8.34 -28.35 -6.61
N ARG A 116 -9.46 -27.92 -7.19
CA ARG A 116 -10.80 -27.87 -6.57
C ARG A 116 -10.91 -26.94 -5.35
N LYS A 117 -9.98 -26.00 -5.18
CA LYS A 117 -9.98 -24.98 -4.14
C LYS A 117 -10.10 -23.60 -4.78
N VAL A 118 -10.79 -22.70 -4.11
CA VAL A 118 -10.84 -21.28 -4.47
C VAL A 118 -10.00 -20.48 -3.50
N LEU A 119 -9.28 -19.50 -4.02
CA LEU A 119 -8.53 -18.54 -3.19
C LEU A 119 -9.50 -17.52 -2.61
N LEU A 120 -9.53 -17.42 -1.29
CA LEU A 120 -10.35 -16.45 -0.56
C LEU A 120 -9.50 -15.61 0.38
N THR A 121 -9.98 -14.43 0.63
CA THR A 121 -9.54 -13.53 1.70
C THR A 121 -10.36 -13.85 2.94
N LYS A 122 -9.70 -14.01 4.10
CA LYS A 122 -10.34 -14.24 5.39
C LYS A 122 -10.05 -13.08 6.33
N GLY A 123 -11.12 -12.47 6.87
CA GLY A 123 -11.07 -11.45 7.91
C GLY A 123 -12.01 -11.82 9.05
N GLY A 124 -11.46 -12.25 10.18
CA GLY A 124 -12.27 -12.83 11.26
C GLY A 124 -13.01 -14.08 10.81
N ASP A 125 -14.35 -14.06 10.91
CA ASP A 125 -15.24 -15.16 10.48
C ASP A 125 -15.78 -14.98 9.05
N ASP A 126 -15.49 -13.85 8.42
CA ASP A 126 -16.01 -13.49 7.11
C ASP A 126 -14.99 -13.80 6.01
N TYR A 127 -15.51 -14.17 4.85
CA TYR A 127 -14.72 -14.48 3.67
C TYR A 127 -15.14 -13.61 2.50
N SER A 128 -14.19 -13.31 1.61
CA SER A 128 -14.45 -12.61 0.35
C SER A 128 -13.48 -13.06 -0.73
N LEU A 129 -13.71 -12.66 -1.97
CA LEU A 129 -12.74 -12.84 -3.04
C LEU A 129 -11.60 -11.80 -2.91
N PRO A 130 -10.34 -12.18 -3.19
CA PRO A 130 -9.24 -11.24 -3.29
C PRO A 130 -9.51 -10.18 -4.35
N GLY A 131 -9.07 -8.94 -4.10
CA GLY A 131 -9.23 -7.81 -5.01
C GLY A 131 -9.34 -6.48 -4.27
N GLY A 132 -9.41 -5.39 -5.03
CA GLY A 132 -9.32 -4.05 -4.47
C GLY A 132 -10.07 -2.98 -5.24
N HIS A 133 -9.75 -1.74 -4.97
CA HIS A 133 -10.35 -0.59 -5.64
C HIS A 133 -9.68 -0.32 -6.98
N VAL A 134 -10.51 -0.01 -7.96
CA VAL A 134 -10.02 0.49 -9.25
C VAL A 134 -9.45 1.89 -9.02
N GLN A 135 -8.28 2.15 -9.59
CA GLN A 135 -7.64 3.46 -9.52
C GLN A 135 -7.98 4.30 -10.76
N ILE A 136 -7.93 5.62 -10.59
CA ILE A 136 -8.11 6.53 -11.72
C ILE A 136 -7.02 6.27 -12.77
N GLY A 137 -7.44 5.97 -13.99
CA GLY A 137 -6.54 5.65 -15.11
C GLY A 137 -6.24 4.18 -15.30
N GLU A 138 -6.69 3.31 -14.39
CA GLU A 138 -6.64 1.85 -14.57
C GLU A 138 -7.95 1.31 -15.15
N THR A 139 -7.84 0.29 -15.96
CA THR A 139 -8.99 -0.58 -16.28
C THR A 139 -9.22 -1.56 -15.14
N SER A 140 -10.44 -2.06 -15.00
CA SER A 140 -10.76 -3.11 -14.01
C SER A 140 -9.93 -4.39 -14.19
N GLY A 141 -9.56 -4.71 -15.43
CA GLY A 141 -8.68 -5.85 -15.74
C GLY A 141 -7.24 -5.64 -15.27
N GLU A 142 -6.68 -4.46 -15.46
CA GLU A 142 -5.35 -4.10 -14.92
C GLU A 142 -5.35 -4.11 -13.40
N THR A 143 -6.39 -3.55 -12.81
CA THR A 143 -6.56 -3.51 -11.35
C THR A 143 -6.54 -4.92 -10.75
N ILE A 144 -7.30 -5.88 -11.27
CA ILE A 144 -7.36 -7.22 -10.66
C ILE A 144 -6.01 -7.95 -10.76
N ILE A 145 -5.24 -7.74 -11.82
CA ILE A 145 -3.89 -8.31 -11.98
C ILE A 145 -2.93 -7.68 -10.96
N ARG A 146 -2.97 -6.35 -10.78
CA ARG A 146 -2.17 -5.61 -9.80
C ARG A 146 -2.47 -6.06 -8.37
N GLU A 147 -3.76 -6.08 -7.99
CA GLU A 147 -4.20 -6.45 -6.65
C GLU A 147 -3.78 -7.89 -6.29
N PHE A 148 -3.96 -8.85 -7.22
CA PHE A 148 -3.48 -10.22 -6.98
C PHE A 148 -1.98 -10.28 -6.75
N LYS A 149 -1.19 -9.53 -7.52
CA LYS A 149 0.25 -9.47 -7.33
C LYS A 149 0.66 -8.83 -6.01
N GLU A 150 0.02 -7.72 -5.64
CA GLU A 150 0.33 -6.98 -4.41
C GLU A 150 -0.11 -7.73 -3.15
N GLU A 151 -1.30 -8.33 -3.19
CA GLU A 151 -1.90 -8.95 -2.02
C GLU A 151 -1.46 -10.39 -1.79
N THR A 152 -1.33 -11.17 -2.87
CA THR A 152 -1.10 -12.63 -2.78
C THR A 152 0.28 -13.05 -3.29
N GLY A 153 0.98 -12.17 -4.00
CA GLY A 153 2.23 -12.47 -4.68
C GLY A 153 2.07 -13.27 -5.99
N LEU A 154 0.85 -13.69 -6.32
CA LEU A 154 0.59 -14.51 -7.49
C LEU A 154 0.56 -13.69 -8.78
N ASP A 155 1.19 -14.19 -9.82
CA ASP A 155 1.05 -13.70 -11.19
C ASP A 155 -0.09 -14.43 -11.87
N VAL A 156 -1.14 -13.70 -12.21
CA VAL A 156 -2.37 -14.25 -12.78
C VAL A 156 -2.62 -13.74 -14.19
N GLU A 157 -3.41 -14.51 -14.92
CA GLU A 157 -3.95 -14.18 -16.24
C GLU A 157 -5.47 -14.01 -16.10
N LEU A 158 -6.00 -12.95 -16.70
CA LEU A 158 -7.43 -12.70 -16.78
C LEU A 158 -8.03 -13.56 -17.89
N LEU A 159 -9.05 -14.34 -17.58
CA LEU A 159 -9.76 -15.16 -18.56
C LEU A 159 -11.00 -14.43 -19.09
N ASN A 160 -11.95 -14.12 -18.24
CA ASN A 160 -13.20 -13.46 -18.61
C ASN A 160 -13.84 -12.73 -17.42
N VAL A 161 -14.81 -11.84 -17.74
CA VAL A 161 -15.71 -11.26 -16.75
C VAL A 161 -16.76 -12.31 -16.37
N VAL A 162 -16.86 -12.59 -15.07
CA VAL A 162 -17.88 -13.51 -14.53
C VAL A 162 -19.17 -12.76 -14.26
N SER A 163 -19.09 -11.61 -13.60
CA SER A 163 -20.27 -10.86 -13.19
C SER A 163 -19.96 -9.40 -12.91
N THR A 164 -20.96 -8.55 -13.11
CA THR A 164 -21.03 -7.19 -12.52
C THR A 164 -21.98 -7.26 -11.33
N TYR A 165 -21.58 -6.65 -10.22
CA TYR A 165 -22.29 -6.72 -8.96
C TYR A 165 -22.51 -5.33 -8.39
N GLU A 166 -23.76 -4.98 -8.08
CA GLU A 166 -24.09 -3.81 -7.29
C GLU A 166 -24.42 -4.25 -5.86
N ASN A 167 -23.66 -3.76 -4.90
CA ASN A 167 -23.80 -4.10 -3.50
C ASN A 167 -24.15 -2.87 -2.68
N PHE A 168 -25.19 -2.98 -1.84
CA PHE A 168 -25.70 -1.92 -0.98
C PHE A 168 -25.72 -2.42 0.45
N TRP A 169 -25.03 -1.70 1.36
CA TRP A 169 -24.99 -2.04 2.78
C TRP A 169 -24.77 -0.79 3.63
N ASN A 170 -24.85 -0.95 4.94
CA ASN A 170 -24.52 0.11 5.88
C ASN A 170 -23.20 -0.23 6.59
N TRP A 171 -22.28 0.71 6.65
CA TRP A 171 -21.01 0.58 7.36
C TRP A 171 -20.70 1.89 8.09
N ASP A 172 -20.44 1.80 9.41
CA ASP A 172 -20.09 2.94 10.26
C ASP A 172 -21.04 4.15 10.07
N ASN A 173 -22.35 3.87 10.12
CA ASN A 173 -23.44 4.85 9.89
C ASN A 173 -23.46 5.49 8.48
N LYS A 174 -22.70 4.99 7.53
CA LYS A 174 -22.72 5.42 6.14
C LYS A 174 -23.49 4.43 5.27
N LYS A 175 -24.28 4.96 4.36
CA LYS A 175 -24.88 4.14 3.28
C LYS A 175 -23.82 3.87 2.22
N CYS A 176 -23.52 2.62 1.99
CA CYS A 176 -22.52 2.20 1.02
C CYS A 176 -23.19 1.66 -0.24
N HIS A 177 -22.66 2.08 -1.38
CA HIS A 177 -23.01 1.59 -2.70
C HIS A 177 -21.71 1.22 -3.43
N GLN A 178 -21.58 -0.05 -3.81
CA GLN A 178 -20.39 -0.56 -4.49
C GLN A 178 -20.77 -1.15 -5.83
N LEU A 179 -20.04 -0.74 -6.86
CA LEU A 179 -19.97 -1.46 -8.12
C LEU A 179 -18.74 -2.37 -8.06
N CYS A 180 -18.92 -3.66 -8.30
CA CYS A 180 -17.83 -4.63 -8.34
C CYS A 180 -17.88 -5.46 -9.62
N ILE A 181 -16.75 -5.61 -10.30
CA ILE A 181 -16.60 -6.52 -11.42
C ILE A 181 -15.81 -7.73 -10.96
N PHE A 182 -16.38 -8.92 -11.13
CA PHE A 182 -15.71 -10.18 -10.82
C PHE A 182 -15.15 -10.82 -12.07
N PHE A 183 -13.89 -11.25 -11.97
CA PHE A 183 -13.15 -11.86 -13.05
C PHE A 183 -12.81 -13.32 -12.72
N ARG A 184 -12.82 -14.18 -13.71
CA ARG A 184 -12.19 -15.49 -13.64
C ARG A 184 -10.73 -15.35 -14.01
N LEU A 185 -9.88 -15.92 -13.16
CA LEU A 185 -8.43 -15.82 -13.27
C LEU A 185 -7.82 -17.21 -13.37
N LYS A 186 -6.62 -17.26 -13.93
CA LYS A 186 -5.74 -18.43 -13.97
C LYS A 186 -4.34 -18.02 -13.51
N MET A 187 -3.66 -18.89 -12.78
CA MET A 187 -2.24 -18.69 -12.47
C MET A 187 -1.40 -18.78 -13.74
N LYS A 188 -0.42 -17.92 -13.92
CA LYS A 188 0.56 -18.00 -15.02
C LYS A 188 1.54 -19.15 -14.83
N ASP A 189 1.88 -19.45 -13.58
CA ASP A 189 2.66 -20.63 -13.19
C ASP A 189 2.04 -21.26 -11.95
N GLU A 190 1.59 -22.50 -12.10
CA GLU A 190 0.90 -23.22 -11.02
C GLU A 190 1.81 -23.60 -9.83
N ARG A 191 3.13 -23.46 -9.98
CA ARG A 191 4.11 -23.69 -8.91
C ARG A 191 4.25 -22.51 -7.94
N GLN A 192 3.66 -21.34 -8.26
CA GLN A 192 3.70 -20.20 -7.38
C GLN A 192 3.00 -20.50 -6.06
N GLU A 193 3.56 -19.96 -4.99
CA GLU A 193 3.00 -20.05 -3.64
C GLU A 193 2.51 -18.68 -3.17
N LEU A 194 1.54 -18.69 -2.25
CA LEU A 194 1.04 -17.48 -1.62
C LEU A 194 2.16 -16.84 -0.78
N ILE A 195 2.36 -15.55 -0.96
CA ILE A 195 3.24 -14.77 -0.12
C ILE A 195 2.38 -14.13 0.96
N SER A 196 2.67 -14.42 2.24
CA SER A 196 2.03 -13.67 3.32
C SER A 196 2.46 -12.21 3.24
N ASN A 197 1.50 -11.30 3.04
CA ASN A 197 1.79 -9.88 3.10
C ASN A 197 1.90 -9.45 4.56
N PRO A 198 3.10 -9.15 5.09
CA PRO A 198 3.30 -8.80 6.50
C PRO A 198 2.66 -7.46 6.89
N ASP A 199 2.19 -6.68 5.91
CA ASP A 199 1.59 -5.38 6.15
C ASP A 199 0.07 -5.42 6.40
N ASN A 200 -0.56 -6.57 6.25
CA ASN A 200 -1.99 -6.75 6.43
C ASN A 200 -2.27 -7.71 7.59
N ASN A 201 -2.07 -7.23 8.82
CA ASN A 201 -2.16 -8.03 10.05
C ASN A 201 -3.54 -8.65 10.31
N ASP A 202 -4.61 -8.14 9.67
CA ASP A 202 -5.99 -8.57 9.92
C ASP A 202 -6.58 -9.43 8.79
N THR A 203 -5.85 -9.63 7.69
CA THR A 203 -6.35 -10.31 6.50
C THR A 203 -5.40 -11.41 6.05
N THR A 204 -5.91 -12.63 5.90
CA THR A 204 -5.17 -13.78 5.40
C THR A 204 -5.76 -14.29 4.11
N TYR A 205 -4.92 -14.83 3.21
CA TYR A 205 -5.32 -15.47 1.96
C TYR A 205 -5.21 -16.97 2.13
N ILE A 206 -6.33 -17.69 1.87
CA ILE A 206 -6.39 -19.13 2.09
C ILE A 206 -7.08 -19.82 0.91
N TRP A 207 -6.66 -21.06 0.65
CA TRP A 207 -7.31 -21.96 -0.28
C TRP A 207 -8.42 -22.73 0.42
N VAL A 208 -9.67 -22.58 -0.04
CA VAL A 208 -10.86 -23.23 0.52
C VAL A 208 -11.41 -24.22 -0.49
N GLU A 209 -11.74 -25.43 -0.04
CA GLU A 209 -12.35 -26.46 -0.88
C GLU A 209 -13.71 -26.00 -1.44
N LEU A 210 -13.97 -26.26 -2.72
CA LEU A 210 -15.21 -25.82 -3.36
C LEU A 210 -16.47 -26.41 -2.69
N ASN A 211 -16.38 -27.60 -2.10
CA ASN A 211 -17.50 -28.22 -1.39
C ASN A 211 -17.79 -27.56 -0.02
N GLU A 212 -16.87 -26.76 0.50
CA GLU A 212 -17.05 -26.03 1.76
C GLU A 212 -17.66 -24.63 1.57
N ILE A 213 -17.66 -24.11 0.33
CA ILE A 213 -18.09 -22.74 0.00
C ILE A 213 -19.52 -22.45 0.47
N ALA A 214 -20.42 -23.43 0.43
CA ALA A 214 -21.80 -23.27 0.88
C ALA A 214 -21.94 -23.13 2.41
N ASN A 215 -20.92 -23.51 3.18
CA ASN A 215 -20.94 -23.56 4.64
C ASN A 215 -20.21 -22.39 5.30
N ILE A 216 -19.56 -21.54 4.51
CA ILE A 216 -18.83 -20.39 5.01
C ILE A 216 -19.59 -19.07 4.79
N LYS A 217 -19.27 -18.08 5.58
CA LYS A 217 -19.88 -16.75 5.52
C LYS A 217 -19.18 -15.89 4.47
N LEU A 218 -19.56 -16.06 3.21
CA LEU A 218 -18.91 -15.45 2.05
C LEU A 218 -19.66 -14.21 1.55
N TYR A 219 -18.92 -13.14 1.30
CA TYR A 219 -19.42 -11.84 0.83
C TYR A 219 -18.87 -11.45 -0.55
N PRO A 220 -19.67 -10.69 -1.35
CA PRO A 220 -21.08 -10.34 -1.11
C PRO A 220 -21.99 -11.57 -1.19
N LYS A 221 -23.18 -11.47 -0.59
CA LYS A 221 -24.17 -12.56 -0.62
C LYS A 221 -24.45 -13.00 -2.07
N GLY A 222 -24.47 -14.31 -2.31
CA GLY A 222 -24.69 -14.87 -3.67
C GLY A 222 -23.42 -15.12 -4.49
N ILE A 223 -22.25 -14.64 -4.05
CA ILE A 223 -20.99 -14.86 -4.77
C ILE A 223 -20.61 -16.35 -4.85
N ALA A 224 -21.03 -17.16 -3.86
CA ALA A 224 -20.81 -18.60 -3.86
C ALA A 224 -21.34 -19.27 -5.15
N LYS A 225 -22.49 -18.82 -5.66
CA LYS A 225 -23.05 -19.31 -6.90
C LYS A 225 -22.14 -19.05 -8.10
N LEU A 226 -21.52 -17.86 -8.16
CA LEU A 226 -20.58 -17.48 -9.24
C LEU A 226 -19.29 -18.31 -9.20
N ILE A 227 -18.86 -18.72 -7.99
CA ILE A 227 -17.67 -19.55 -7.82
C ILE A 227 -17.95 -20.98 -8.31
N LEU A 228 -19.12 -21.54 -7.92
CA LEU A 228 -19.46 -22.93 -8.18
C LEU A 228 -19.97 -23.19 -9.59
N ASP A 229 -20.59 -22.19 -10.22
CA ASP A 229 -21.19 -22.33 -11.54
C ASP A 229 -20.30 -21.72 -12.63
N ASN A 230 -19.59 -22.59 -13.34
CA ASN A 230 -18.70 -22.18 -14.45
C ASN A 230 -19.45 -21.72 -15.70
N THR A 231 -20.77 -21.87 -15.75
CA THR A 231 -21.61 -21.51 -16.93
C THR A 231 -22.18 -20.10 -16.83
N ILE A 232 -22.03 -19.46 -15.65
CA ILE A 232 -22.51 -18.10 -15.43
C ILE A 232 -21.43 -17.11 -15.91
N ASP A 233 -21.66 -16.53 -17.08
CA ASP A 233 -20.84 -15.45 -17.65
C ASP A 233 -21.69 -14.20 -17.84
N ASN A 234 -21.06 -13.03 -17.59
CA ASN A 234 -21.64 -11.69 -17.87
C ASN A 234 -23.01 -11.43 -17.20
N THR A 235 -23.25 -11.98 -16.04
CA THR A 235 -24.48 -11.71 -15.28
C THR A 235 -24.36 -10.45 -14.44
N HIS A 236 -25.49 -9.77 -14.25
CA HIS A 236 -25.60 -8.64 -13.35
C HIS A 236 -26.37 -9.02 -12.10
N PHE A 237 -25.81 -8.79 -10.92
CA PHE A 237 -26.42 -9.07 -9.63
C PHE A 237 -26.58 -7.80 -8.81
N ILE A 238 -27.65 -7.75 -8.01
CA ILE A 238 -27.89 -6.69 -7.06
C ILE A 238 -28.12 -7.32 -5.68
N SER A 239 -27.35 -6.86 -4.68
CA SER A 239 -27.53 -7.21 -3.28
C SER A 239 -27.89 -5.96 -2.49
N LYS A 240 -28.94 -6.04 -1.68
CA LYS A 240 -29.37 -4.97 -0.78
C LYS A 240 -29.57 -5.55 0.60
N ASP A 241 -28.85 -5.03 1.58
CA ASP A 241 -29.02 -5.34 3.01
C ASP A 241 -29.89 -4.28 3.70
#